data_dff79aa5c1f4cee0106d47eaaf2c4f1b
#
_entry.id   dff79aa5c1f4cee0106d47eaaf2c4f1b
#
_cell.length_a   1.000
_cell.length_b   1.000
_cell.length_c   1.000
_cell.angle_alpha   90.00
_cell.angle_beta   90.00
_cell.angle_gamma   90.00
#
_symmetry.space_group_name_H-M   'P 1'
#
loop_
_entity.id
_entity.type
_entity.pdbx_description
1 polymer ?
#
loop_
_entity_poly.entity_id
_entity_poly.type
_entity_poly.pdbx_seq_one_letter_code
_entity_poly.pdbx_strand_id
1 'polypeptide(L)'
;MTPERHNRLTSVLNKRQGDITIVLENVFDPHNISAVMRTCDAVGVQDVYILNTKIPPHKKWGAKSSSSAAKWLTIHQFENALECFSSLRKRYSTILTTHLSSDAISLHSIDLTKSIALVFGNEHSGVSDEIRTLADGNFIIPQVGIIQSLNISVACAVTLYEAYRQKNNAGQYNQPN
;
A
#
# COMPACT_ATOMS: atom_id res chain seq x y z
N MET A 1 -29.09 8.54 10.43
CA MET A 1 -28.21 7.36 10.36
C MET A 1 -28.71 6.35 11.37
N THR A 2 -28.86 5.06 10.99
CA THR A 2 -29.32 4.03 11.94
C THR A 2 -28.22 3.73 12.98
N PRO A 3 -28.61 3.29 14.21
CA PRO A 3 -27.64 2.90 15.24
C PRO A 3 -26.66 1.81 14.77
N GLU A 4 -27.13 0.84 14.01
CA GLU A 4 -26.29 -0.23 13.47
C GLU A 4 -25.23 0.31 12.50
N ARG A 5 -25.61 1.26 11.63
CA ARG A 5 -24.68 1.90 10.71
C ARG A 5 -23.64 2.75 11.46
N HIS A 6 -24.07 3.45 12.50
CA HIS A 6 -23.16 4.21 13.36
C HIS A 6 -22.13 3.30 14.03
N ASN A 7 -22.58 2.23 14.67
CA ASN A 7 -21.71 1.27 15.35
C ASN A 7 -20.72 0.62 14.39
N ARG A 8 -21.17 0.26 13.16
CA ARG A 8 -20.30 -0.29 12.14
C ARG A 8 -19.20 0.69 11.70
N LEU A 9 -19.55 1.95 11.46
CA LEU A 9 -18.58 2.99 11.07
C LEU A 9 -17.57 3.24 12.19
N THR A 10 -18.02 3.36 13.43
CA THR A 10 -17.13 3.51 14.60
C THR A 10 -16.19 2.32 14.74
N SER A 11 -16.70 1.10 14.61
CA SER A 11 -15.86 -0.12 14.66
C SER A 11 -14.79 -0.15 13.54
N VAL A 12 -15.12 0.31 12.34
CA VAL A 12 -14.17 0.40 11.23
C VAL A 12 -13.11 1.48 11.51
N LEU A 13 -13.53 2.66 11.96
CA LEU A 13 -12.62 3.77 12.28
C LEU A 13 -11.61 3.37 13.37
N ASN A 14 -12.06 2.70 14.41
CA ASN A 14 -11.19 2.23 15.51
C ASN A 14 -10.15 1.17 15.08
N LYS A 15 -10.29 0.62 13.89
CA LYS A 15 -9.36 -0.38 13.32
C LYS A 15 -8.48 0.19 12.22
N ARG A 16 -8.61 1.47 11.88
CA ARG A 16 -7.74 2.10 10.89
C ARG A 16 -6.29 2.16 11.39
N GLN A 17 -5.36 1.90 10.48
CA GLN A 17 -3.93 1.90 10.73
C GLN A 17 -3.32 3.09 9.98
N GLY A 18 -2.92 4.12 10.71
CA GLY A 18 -2.31 5.34 10.15
C GLY A 18 -0.80 5.26 9.97
N ASP A 19 -0.18 4.20 10.47
CA ASP A 19 1.27 3.98 10.48
C ASP A 19 1.77 3.08 9.36
N ILE A 20 0.87 2.62 8.46
CA ILE A 20 1.22 1.86 7.26
C ILE A 20 0.50 2.42 6.04
N THR A 21 1.18 2.47 4.92
CA THR A 21 0.60 2.87 3.63
C THR A 21 1.20 2.10 2.46
N ILE A 22 0.47 2.12 1.34
CA ILE A 22 0.91 1.64 0.02
C ILE A 22 1.13 2.84 -0.89
N VAL A 23 2.21 2.79 -1.64
CA VAL A 23 2.51 3.72 -2.73
C VAL A 23 2.51 2.95 -4.04
N LEU A 24 1.72 3.38 -5.00
CA LEU A 24 1.62 2.79 -6.34
C LEU A 24 2.31 3.71 -7.34
N GLU A 25 3.49 3.29 -7.85
CA GLU A 25 4.27 4.05 -8.82
C GLU A 25 3.95 3.62 -10.24
N ASN A 26 3.41 4.56 -11.04
CA ASN A 26 3.15 4.39 -12.48
C ASN A 26 2.35 3.10 -12.78
N VAL A 27 1.40 2.72 -11.93
CA VAL A 27 0.53 1.57 -12.17
C VAL A 27 -0.42 1.89 -13.30
N PHE A 28 -0.31 1.15 -14.40
CA PHE A 28 -1.00 1.45 -15.64
C PHE A 28 -2.48 1.06 -15.60
N ASP A 29 -2.77 -0.13 -15.08
CA ASP A 29 -4.14 -0.65 -15.06
C ASP A 29 -4.94 -0.11 -13.86
N PRO A 30 -6.00 0.69 -14.08
CA PRO A 30 -6.85 1.20 -13.01
C PRO A 30 -7.59 0.09 -12.24
N HIS A 31 -7.74 -1.11 -12.81
CA HIS A 31 -8.33 -2.25 -12.11
C HIS A 31 -7.40 -2.77 -11.01
N ASN A 32 -6.08 -2.76 -11.24
CA ASN A 32 -5.10 -3.09 -10.20
C ASN A 32 -5.14 -2.09 -9.04
N ILE A 33 -5.23 -0.79 -9.34
CA ILE A 33 -5.38 0.26 -8.32
C ILE A 33 -6.64 0.03 -7.48
N SER A 34 -7.75 -0.24 -8.13
CA SER A 34 -9.03 -0.54 -7.45
C SER A 34 -8.95 -1.78 -6.56
N ALA A 35 -8.30 -2.84 -7.03
CA ALA A 35 -8.10 -4.06 -6.25
C ALA A 35 -7.23 -3.81 -5.01
N VAL A 36 -6.14 -3.02 -5.15
CA VAL A 36 -5.31 -2.59 -4.01
C VAL A 36 -6.12 -1.78 -3.01
N MET A 37 -6.92 -0.82 -3.46
CA MET A 37 -7.78 -0.02 -2.57
C MET A 37 -8.76 -0.89 -1.77
N ARG A 38 -9.34 -1.92 -2.38
CA ARG A 38 -10.21 -2.88 -1.66
C ARG A 38 -9.45 -3.63 -0.56
N THR A 39 -8.23 -4.05 -0.85
CA THR A 39 -7.39 -4.75 0.13
C THR A 39 -6.98 -3.79 1.25
N CYS A 40 -6.61 -2.55 0.94
CA CYS A 40 -6.32 -1.52 1.94
C CYS A 40 -7.48 -1.32 2.90
N ASP A 41 -8.69 -1.14 2.38
CA ASP A 41 -9.89 -1.01 3.20
C ASP A 41 -10.15 -2.25 4.07
N ALA A 42 -9.96 -3.44 3.49
CA ALA A 42 -10.21 -4.72 4.18
C ALA A 42 -9.28 -4.94 5.39
N VAL A 43 -8.04 -4.46 5.34
CA VAL A 43 -7.06 -4.60 6.43
C VAL A 43 -6.90 -3.32 7.27
N GLY A 44 -7.70 -2.30 7.01
CA GLY A 44 -7.73 -1.08 7.82
C GLY A 44 -6.68 -0.02 7.43
N VAL A 45 -5.94 -0.17 6.34
CA VAL A 45 -5.07 0.89 5.82
C VAL A 45 -5.93 2.08 5.38
N GLN A 46 -5.61 3.28 5.88
CA GLN A 46 -6.40 4.47 5.59
C GLN A 46 -5.88 5.26 4.41
N ASP A 47 -4.58 5.43 4.30
CA ASP A 47 -3.94 6.28 3.30
C ASP A 47 -3.37 5.44 2.16
N VAL A 48 -3.56 5.89 0.92
CA VAL A 48 -2.99 5.29 -0.29
C VAL A 48 -2.38 6.40 -1.14
N TYR A 49 -1.17 6.20 -1.60
CA TYR A 49 -0.43 7.15 -2.43
C TYR A 49 -0.36 6.64 -3.86
N ILE A 50 -0.74 7.49 -4.81
CA ILE A 50 -0.64 7.25 -6.25
C ILE A 50 0.39 8.21 -6.82
N LEU A 51 1.48 7.67 -7.34
CA LEU A 51 2.58 8.43 -7.93
C LEU A 51 2.67 8.15 -9.43
N ASN A 52 2.36 9.13 -10.25
CA ASN A 52 2.37 9.04 -11.71
C ASN A 52 3.39 10.01 -12.31
N THR A 53 4.66 9.59 -12.38
CA THR A 53 5.75 10.39 -12.97
C THR A 53 5.91 10.20 -14.47
N LYS A 54 5.46 9.04 -15.01
CA LYS A 54 5.63 8.64 -16.42
C LYS A 54 4.31 8.40 -17.16
N ILE A 55 3.21 8.33 -16.43
CA ILE A 55 1.88 8.15 -17.00
C ILE A 55 0.96 9.27 -16.52
N PRO A 56 -0.05 9.65 -17.33
CA PRO A 56 -1.01 10.66 -16.89
C PRO A 56 -1.84 10.16 -15.69
N PRO A 57 -2.32 11.08 -14.84
CA PRO A 57 -3.23 10.73 -13.76
C PRO A 57 -4.48 10.00 -14.27
N HIS A 58 -4.90 8.97 -13.57
CA HIS A 58 -6.12 8.25 -13.91
C HIS A 58 -7.35 9.12 -13.65
N LYS A 59 -8.21 9.29 -14.65
CA LYS A 59 -9.47 10.03 -14.52
C LYS A 59 -10.49 9.32 -13.62
N LYS A 60 -10.43 7.98 -13.56
CA LYS A 60 -11.30 7.12 -12.74
C LYS A 60 -10.56 5.84 -12.39
N TRP A 61 -10.70 5.38 -11.17
CA TRP A 61 -10.20 4.07 -10.74
C TRP A 61 -11.34 3.07 -10.77
N GLY A 62 -11.48 2.35 -11.89
CA GLY A 62 -12.34 1.20 -12.06
C GLY A 62 -13.65 1.21 -11.25
N ALA A 63 -14.57 2.13 -11.56
CA ALA A 63 -15.76 2.43 -10.75
C ALA A 63 -16.61 1.19 -10.39
N LYS A 64 -16.50 0.09 -11.15
CA LYS A 64 -17.20 -1.17 -10.89
C LYS A 64 -16.39 -2.14 -10.02
N SER A 65 -15.06 -2.02 -9.98
CA SER A 65 -14.17 -3.01 -9.32
C SER A 65 -13.81 -2.64 -7.88
N SER A 66 -13.83 -1.36 -7.51
CA SER A 66 -13.46 -0.91 -6.15
C SER A 66 -14.57 -1.13 -5.10
N SER A 67 -15.78 -1.57 -5.51
CA SER A 67 -16.94 -1.68 -4.60
C SER A 67 -17.11 -0.46 -3.69
N SER A 68 -16.78 0.73 -4.20
CA SER A 68 -16.72 2.02 -3.49
C SER A 68 -15.63 2.14 -2.40
N ALA A 69 -14.63 1.25 -2.34
CA ALA A 69 -13.56 1.34 -1.34
C ALA A 69 -12.83 2.70 -1.37
N ALA A 70 -12.62 3.27 -2.55
CA ALA A 70 -12.02 4.58 -2.71
C ALA A 70 -12.74 5.71 -1.93
N LYS A 71 -14.02 5.55 -1.60
CA LYS A 71 -14.77 6.54 -0.80
C LYS A 71 -14.42 6.52 0.69
N TRP A 72 -13.80 5.45 1.13
CA TRP A 72 -13.47 5.21 2.55
C TRP A 72 -11.98 5.39 2.85
N LEU A 73 -11.18 5.65 1.80
CA LEU A 73 -9.73 5.84 1.88
C LEU A 73 -9.37 7.30 1.62
N THR A 74 -8.25 7.72 2.16
CA THR A 74 -7.61 8.99 1.83
C THR A 74 -6.59 8.76 0.73
N ILE A 75 -6.85 9.30 -0.46
CA ILE A 75 -6.00 9.08 -1.63
C ILE A 75 -5.17 10.33 -1.88
N HIS A 76 -3.85 10.16 -1.84
CA HIS A 76 -2.86 11.18 -2.14
C HIS A 76 -2.31 10.96 -3.54
N GLN A 77 -2.37 11.98 -4.40
CA GLN A 77 -1.91 11.90 -5.78
C GLN A 77 -0.72 12.82 -6.00
N PHE A 78 0.32 12.29 -6.64
CA PHE A 78 1.53 13.02 -6.96
C PHE A 78 1.98 12.72 -8.39
N GLU A 79 2.58 13.72 -9.02
CA GLU A 79 3.22 13.62 -10.33
C GLU A 79 4.75 13.82 -10.22
N ASN A 80 5.24 14.12 -9.03
CA ASN A 80 6.65 14.34 -8.71
C ASN A 80 7.12 13.43 -7.57
N ALA A 81 8.21 12.72 -7.76
CA ALA A 81 8.75 11.76 -6.81
C ALA A 81 9.22 12.43 -5.51
N LEU A 82 9.93 13.55 -5.61
CA LEU A 82 10.44 14.28 -4.42
C LEU A 82 9.32 14.82 -3.56
N GLU A 83 8.26 15.37 -4.16
CA GLU A 83 7.09 15.85 -3.43
C GLU A 83 6.37 14.70 -2.72
N CYS A 84 6.19 13.57 -3.41
CA CYS A 84 5.61 12.37 -2.82
C CYS A 84 6.41 11.88 -1.62
N PHE A 85 7.73 11.72 -1.77
CA PHE A 85 8.61 11.27 -0.70
C PHE A 85 8.72 12.28 0.45
N SER A 86 8.72 13.57 0.17
CA SER A 86 8.63 14.61 1.21
C SER A 86 7.34 14.48 2.04
N SER A 87 6.22 14.17 1.40
CA SER A 87 4.95 13.91 2.09
C SER A 87 5.01 12.62 2.92
N LEU A 88 5.56 11.53 2.35
CA LEU A 88 5.71 10.25 3.04
C LEU A 88 6.60 10.37 4.29
N ARG A 89 7.74 11.04 4.18
CA ARG A 89 8.72 11.21 5.28
C ARG A 89 8.16 11.98 6.49
N LYS A 90 7.10 12.76 6.33
CA LYS A 90 6.41 13.42 7.45
C LYS A 90 5.60 12.47 8.31
N ARG A 91 5.24 11.29 7.77
CA ARG A 91 4.30 10.35 8.40
C ARG A 91 4.90 8.97 8.65
N TYR A 92 5.81 8.53 7.79
CA TYR A 92 6.37 7.17 7.83
C TYR A 92 7.88 7.23 8.06
N SER A 93 8.35 6.46 9.04
CA SER A 93 9.78 6.43 9.42
C SER A 93 10.62 5.63 8.43
N THR A 94 10.02 4.67 7.75
CA THR A 94 10.69 3.76 6.81
C THR A 94 9.92 3.69 5.51
N ILE A 95 10.63 3.74 4.38
CA ILE A 95 10.06 3.58 3.04
C ILE A 95 10.82 2.44 2.35
N LEU A 96 10.13 1.35 2.04
CA LEU A 96 10.70 0.20 1.33
C LEU A 96 10.05 0.03 -0.04
N THR A 97 10.85 -0.38 -1.03
CA THR A 97 10.36 -0.69 -2.38
C THR A 97 10.34 -2.20 -2.62
N THR A 98 9.41 -2.65 -3.46
CA THR A 98 9.47 -4.01 -4.02
C THR A 98 10.50 -4.04 -5.14
N HIS A 99 11.63 -4.67 -4.92
CA HIS A 99 12.65 -4.84 -5.95
C HIS A 99 13.48 -6.10 -5.70
N LEU A 100 13.71 -6.87 -6.76
CA LEU A 100 14.58 -8.04 -6.71
C LEU A 100 16.04 -7.58 -6.80
N SER A 101 16.73 -7.62 -5.68
CA SER A 101 18.16 -7.29 -5.58
C SER A 101 18.83 -8.19 -4.55
N SER A 102 20.16 -8.25 -4.58
CA SER A 102 20.95 -9.09 -3.66
C SER A 102 20.85 -8.67 -2.18
N ASP A 103 20.49 -7.42 -1.93
CA ASP A 103 20.31 -6.81 -0.61
C ASP A 103 18.84 -6.72 -0.17
N ALA A 104 17.91 -7.25 -0.97
CA ALA A 104 16.49 -7.24 -0.64
C ALA A 104 16.17 -8.13 0.57
N ILE A 105 15.38 -7.60 1.50
CA ILE A 105 14.93 -8.34 2.69
C ILE A 105 13.67 -9.15 2.34
N SER A 106 13.53 -10.33 2.94
CA SER A 106 12.27 -11.08 2.83
C SER A 106 11.13 -10.32 3.51
N LEU A 107 9.96 -10.29 2.89
CA LEU A 107 8.74 -9.73 3.47
C LEU A 107 8.52 -10.22 4.92
N HIS A 108 8.75 -11.51 5.16
CA HIS A 108 8.53 -12.13 6.48
C HIS A 108 9.56 -11.74 7.54
N SER A 109 10.66 -11.07 7.14
CA SER A 109 11.68 -10.55 8.06
C SER A 109 11.51 -9.06 8.39
N ILE A 110 10.51 -8.40 7.79
CA ILE A 110 10.22 -6.99 8.05
C ILE A 110 9.30 -6.88 9.27
N ASP A 111 9.61 -5.96 10.18
CA ASP A 111 8.68 -5.58 11.24
C ASP A 111 7.62 -4.59 10.71
N LEU A 112 6.50 -5.14 10.27
CA LEU A 112 5.37 -4.37 9.72
C LEU A 112 4.46 -3.79 10.83
N THR A 113 4.81 -3.93 12.09
CA THR A 113 4.13 -3.25 13.20
C THR A 113 4.58 -1.80 13.38
N LYS A 114 5.67 -1.40 12.71
CA LYS A 114 6.26 -0.07 12.76
C LYS A 114 5.67 0.85 11.69
N SER A 115 6.00 2.13 11.80
CA SER A 115 5.61 3.15 10.82
C SER A 115 6.34 2.93 9.49
N ILE A 116 5.60 2.57 8.43
CA ILE A 116 6.20 2.13 7.17
C ILE A 116 5.34 2.49 5.94
N ALA A 117 5.99 2.91 4.87
CA ALA A 117 5.43 3.04 3.53
C ALA A 117 6.04 1.97 2.61
N LEU A 118 5.20 1.27 1.85
CA LEU A 118 5.59 0.18 0.97
C LEU A 118 5.28 0.57 -0.48
N VAL A 119 6.33 0.68 -1.30
CA VAL A 119 6.23 1.15 -2.69
C VAL A 119 6.22 -0.03 -3.65
N PHE A 120 5.20 -0.07 -4.48
CA PHE A 120 5.03 -1.05 -5.55
C PHE A 120 5.11 -0.32 -6.89
N GLY A 121 5.86 -0.90 -7.82
CA GLY A 121 6.12 -0.30 -9.11
C GLY A 121 5.18 -0.76 -10.21
N ASN A 122 5.47 -0.27 -11.41
CA ASN A 122 4.77 -0.60 -12.63
C ASN A 122 4.81 -2.10 -12.94
N GLU A 123 3.74 -2.62 -13.58
CA GLU A 123 3.57 -4.04 -13.91
C GLU A 123 4.66 -4.57 -14.88
N HIS A 124 5.24 -3.70 -15.68
CA HIS A 124 6.24 -4.08 -16.69
C HIS A 124 7.67 -3.78 -16.26
N SER A 125 7.90 -2.59 -15.67
CA SER A 125 9.24 -2.09 -15.36
C SER A 125 9.60 -2.15 -13.87
N GLY A 126 8.64 -2.50 -13.01
CA GLY A 126 8.85 -2.45 -11.56
C GLY A 126 9.00 -1.02 -11.03
N VAL A 127 9.65 -0.87 -9.89
CA VAL A 127 9.97 0.41 -9.27
C VAL A 127 11.12 1.09 -10.01
N SER A 128 11.00 2.39 -10.30
CA SER A 128 12.03 3.16 -11.00
C SER A 128 13.30 3.35 -10.15
N ASP A 129 14.43 3.60 -10.84
CA ASP A 129 15.73 3.87 -10.18
C ASP A 129 15.66 5.10 -9.26
N GLU A 130 14.94 6.13 -9.69
CA GLU A 130 14.70 7.33 -8.89
C GLU A 130 14.07 6.99 -7.54
N ILE A 131 12.99 6.20 -7.55
CA ILE A 131 12.27 5.80 -6.34
C ILE A 131 13.13 4.90 -5.46
N ARG A 132 13.88 3.96 -6.05
CA ARG A 132 14.82 3.10 -5.30
C ARG A 132 15.91 3.91 -4.59
N THR A 133 16.39 4.98 -5.21
CA THR A 133 17.40 5.88 -4.61
C THR A 133 16.82 6.68 -3.44
N LEU A 134 15.54 7.06 -3.48
CA LEU A 134 14.87 7.82 -2.43
C LEU A 134 14.41 6.95 -1.24
N ALA A 135 14.27 5.64 -1.45
CA ALA A 135 13.83 4.70 -0.43
C ALA A 135 14.95 4.27 0.52
N ASP A 136 14.59 3.67 1.65
CA ASP A 136 15.53 3.18 2.67
C ASP A 136 16.04 1.77 2.35
N GLY A 137 15.40 1.04 1.44
CA GLY A 137 15.78 -0.30 1.05
C GLY A 137 14.72 -0.99 0.21
N ASN A 138 14.97 -2.27 -0.07
CA ASN A 138 14.12 -3.11 -0.91
C ASN A 138 13.66 -4.35 -0.16
N PHE A 139 12.50 -4.86 -0.51
CA PHE A 139 12.02 -6.15 -0.03
C PHE A 139 11.49 -7.01 -1.17
N ILE A 140 11.45 -8.30 -0.92
CA ILE A 140 10.88 -9.30 -1.83
C ILE A 140 9.82 -10.13 -1.13
N ILE A 141 8.83 -10.55 -1.90
CA ILE A 141 7.91 -11.61 -1.51
C ILE A 141 8.55 -12.92 -1.96
N PRO A 142 8.91 -13.85 -1.04
CA PRO A 142 9.55 -15.10 -1.41
C PRO A 142 8.71 -15.92 -2.38
N GLN A 143 9.33 -16.40 -3.46
CA GLN A 143 8.72 -17.24 -4.48
C GLN A 143 9.63 -18.43 -4.78
N VAL A 144 9.06 -19.60 -4.97
CA VAL A 144 9.77 -20.85 -5.26
C VAL A 144 9.45 -21.41 -6.64
N GLY A 145 8.60 -20.72 -7.37
CA GLY A 145 8.17 -21.11 -8.72
C GLY A 145 9.06 -20.56 -9.83
N ILE A 146 8.69 -20.87 -11.07
CA ILE A 146 9.38 -20.37 -12.27
C ILE A 146 9.09 -18.87 -12.49
N ILE A 147 7.89 -18.41 -12.14
CA ILE A 147 7.47 -17.01 -12.30
C ILE A 147 8.17 -16.16 -11.25
N GLN A 148 8.79 -15.06 -11.70
CA GLN A 148 9.60 -14.18 -10.85
C GLN A 148 8.83 -12.97 -10.28
N SER A 149 7.59 -12.76 -10.70
CA SER A 149 6.77 -11.64 -10.24
C SER A 149 5.31 -12.05 -10.10
N LEU A 150 4.65 -11.49 -9.09
CA LEU A 150 3.22 -11.55 -8.91
C LEU A 150 2.55 -10.35 -9.59
N ASN A 151 1.28 -10.50 -9.97
CA ASN A 151 0.45 -9.34 -10.29
C ASN A 151 0.51 -8.34 -9.13
N ILE A 152 0.59 -7.05 -9.44
CA ILE A 152 0.78 -6.00 -8.43
C ILE A 152 -0.30 -5.99 -7.34
N SER A 153 -1.56 -6.21 -7.70
CA SER A 153 -2.64 -6.24 -6.71
C SER A 153 -2.53 -7.46 -5.79
N VAL A 154 -2.02 -8.58 -6.31
CA VAL A 154 -1.73 -9.79 -5.52
C VAL A 154 -0.54 -9.55 -4.60
N ALA A 155 0.55 -8.97 -5.11
CA ALA A 155 1.73 -8.63 -4.31
C ALA A 155 1.36 -7.70 -3.14
N CYS A 156 0.55 -6.66 -3.42
CA CYS A 156 0.02 -5.78 -2.38
C CYS A 156 -0.83 -6.54 -1.35
N ALA A 157 -1.71 -7.44 -1.80
CA ALA A 157 -2.57 -8.20 -0.91
C ALA A 157 -1.77 -9.13 0.02
N VAL A 158 -0.81 -9.86 -0.52
CA VAL A 158 0.07 -10.73 0.28
C VAL A 158 0.82 -9.92 1.33
N THR A 159 1.39 -8.78 0.94
CA THR A 159 2.14 -7.87 1.83
C THR A 159 1.25 -7.28 2.92
N LEU A 160 0.06 -6.80 2.56
CA LEU A 160 -0.88 -6.19 3.49
C LEU A 160 -1.48 -7.21 4.48
N TYR A 161 -1.70 -8.46 4.06
CA TYR A 161 -2.17 -9.50 4.97
C TYR A 161 -1.07 -10.02 5.89
N GLU A 162 0.19 -9.98 5.48
CA GLU A 162 1.31 -10.20 6.41
C GLU A 162 1.40 -9.07 7.45
N ALA A 163 1.24 -7.81 7.02
CA ALA A 163 1.15 -6.68 7.94
C ALA A 163 -0.04 -6.82 8.90
N TYR A 164 -1.22 -7.20 8.38
CA TYR A 164 -2.40 -7.46 9.21
C TYR A 164 -2.11 -8.54 10.26
N ARG A 165 -1.50 -9.66 9.88
CA ARG A 165 -1.16 -10.75 10.79
C ARG A 165 -0.25 -10.26 11.93
N GLN A 166 0.82 -9.52 11.61
CA GLN A 166 1.77 -8.98 12.60
C GLN A 166 1.09 -7.97 13.52
N LYS A 167 0.38 -6.99 12.97
CA LYS A 167 -0.33 -5.95 13.72
C LYS A 167 -1.44 -6.51 14.62
N ASN A 168 -2.18 -7.49 14.13
CA ASN A 168 -3.23 -8.15 14.91
C ASN A 168 -2.63 -8.94 16.10
N ASN A 169 -1.54 -9.65 15.88
CA ASN A 169 -0.82 -10.35 16.96
C ASN A 169 -0.22 -9.37 17.98
N ALA A 170 0.16 -8.18 17.56
CA ALA A 170 0.63 -7.09 18.43
C ALA A 170 -0.52 -6.32 19.13
N GLY A 171 -1.78 -6.66 18.87
CA GLY A 171 -2.94 -6.01 19.49
C GLY A 171 -3.29 -4.62 18.94
N GLN A 172 -2.68 -4.20 17.82
CA GLN A 172 -2.87 -2.86 17.26
C GLN A 172 -4.27 -2.59 16.69
N TYR A 173 -5.06 -3.65 16.42
CA TYR A 173 -6.47 -3.51 16.02
C TYR A 173 -7.45 -3.44 17.19
N ASN A 174 -6.97 -3.60 18.42
CA ASN A 174 -7.78 -3.57 19.64
C ASN A 174 -7.69 -2.23 20.38
N GLN A 175 -6.82 -1.33 19.93
CA GLN A 175 -6.66 0.01 20.51
C GLN A 175 -7.44 1.01 19.67
N PRO A 176 -8.29 1.86 20.28
CA PRO A 176 -8.88 3.00 19.56
C PRO A 176 -7.75 3.96 19.16
N ASN A 177 -7.76 4.36 17.89
CA ASN A 177 -6.88 5.42 17.37
C ASN A 177 -7.31 6.78 17.88
#